data_a6f9ccc81c4c5b4eee8c497bd8e966f0
#
_entry.id   a6f9ccc81c4c5b4eee8c497bd8e966f0
#
_cell.length_a   1.000
_cell.length_b   1.000
_cell.length_c   1.000
_cell.angle_alpha   90.00
_cell.angle_beta   90.00
_cell.angle_gamma   90.00
#
_symmetry.space_group_name_H-M   'P 1'
#
loop_
_entity.id
_entity.type
_entity.pdbx_description
1 polymer ?
#
loop_
_entity_poly.entity_id
_entity_poly.type
_entity_poly.pdbx_seq_one_letter_code
_entity_poly.pdbx_strand_id
1 'polypeptide(L)'
;MLCFIPSSDMVPHVMKGMLHPFEVTASQGAANQLTGESDTITVRDYAFTQSSPLTPGHHVILVKNDGTQAHEVVLVKLPPGVAIADLGKWADKMKGAPPGLPFAGVTSLDPGASATFAADLTPGEYGLICFLPDMKDGKPHWTHGMMTQFKVG
;
A
#
# COMPACT_ATOMS: atom_id res chain seq x y z
N MET A 1 -5.34 -5.34 17.04
CA MET A 1 -4.33 -4.82 16.09
C MET A 1 -2.99 -5.44 16.43
N LEU A 2 -2.25 -5.93 15.44
CA LEU A 2 -0.97 -6.62 15.63
C LEU A 2 0.05 -6.06 14.63
N CYS A 3 1.33 -5.96 15.02
CA CYS A 3 2.41 -5.58 14.11
C CYS A 3 3.39 -6.74 13.95
N PHE A 4 3.49 -7.28 12.74
CA PHE A 4 4.41 -8.38 12.42
C PHE A 4 5.74 -7.91 11.80
N ILE A 5 5.95 -6.60 11.65
CA ILE A 5 7.21 -6.05 11.15
C ILE A 5 8.35 -6.45 12.09
N PRO A 6 9.46 -7.01 11.57
CA PRO A 6 10.60 -7.36 12.40
C PRO A 6 11.36 -6.11 12.85
N SER A 7 11.84 -6.14 14.09
CA SER A 7 12.81 -5.18 14.61
C SER A 7 14.21 -5.45 14.02
N SER A 8 15.19 -4.61 14.38
CA SER A 8 16.60 -4.76 13.96
C SER A 8 17.26 -6.09 14.39
N ASP A 9 16.72 -6.75 15.41
CA ASP A 9 17.12 -8.09 15.87
C ASP A 9 16.29 -9.22 15.28
N MET A 10 15.52 -8.93 14.22
CA MET A 10 14.65 -9.86 13.50
C MET A 10 13.47 -10.43 14.34
N VAL A 11 13.20 -9.88 15.51
CA VAL A 11 12.04 -10.26 16.32
C VAL A 11 10.84 -9.41 15.92
N PRO A 12 9.69 -10.00 15.54
CA PRO A 12 8.49 -9.24 15.20
C PRO A 12 8.02 -8.33 16.35
N HIS A 13 7.55 -7.12 16.03
CA HIS A 13 7.09 -6.16 17.03
C HIS A 13 5.98 -6.70 17.92
N VAL A 14 5.12 -7.59 17.41
CA VAL A 14 4.09 -8.27 18.22
C VAL A 14 4.69 -9.07 19.38
N MET A 15 5.84 -9.70 19.17
CA MET A 15 6.55 -10.43 20.22
C MET A 15 7.20 -9.51 21.25
N LYS A 16 7.34 -8.23 20.94
CA LYS A 16 7.81 -7.16 21.83
C LYS A 16 6.67 -6.37 22.45
N GLY A 17 5.43 -6.88 22.36
CA GLY A 17 4.26 -6.27 22.97
C GLY A 17 3.52 -5.27 22.07
N MET A 18 3.84 -5.15 20.79
CA MET A 18 3.08 -4.29 19.86
C MET A 18 1.79 -4.99 19.42
N LEU A 19 0.90 -5.17 20.37
CA LEU A 19 -0.44 -5.69 20.19
C LEU A 19 -1.45 -4.82 20.94
N HIS A 20 -2.61 -4.62 20.36
CA HIS A 20 -3.70 -3.88 21.00
C HIS A 20 -5.03 -4.56 20.69
N PRO A 21 -5.68 -5.20 21.70
CA PRO A 21 -7.04 -5.70 21.53
C PRO A 21 -8.01 -4.50 21.49
N PHE A 22 -9.06 -4.61 20.69
CA PHE A 22 -10.18 -3.67 20.67
C PHE A 22 -11.46 -4.44 20.35
N GLU A 23 -12.55 -3.90 20.82
CA GLU A 23 -13.89 -4.43 20.53
C GLU A 23 -14.51 -3.64 19.39
N VAL A 24 -15.11 -4.37 18.45
CA VAL A 24 -15.91 -3.77 17.38
C VAL A 24 -17.36 -3.80 17.80
N THR A 25 -17.93 -2.65 18.11
CA THR A 25 -19.35 -2.52 18.44
C THR A 25 -20.16 -2.10 17.21
N ALA A 26 -21.46 -2.40 17.22
CA ALA A 26 -22.35 -1.92 16.17
C ALA A 26 -22.35 -0.39 16.14
N SER A 27 -22.22 0.18 14.93
CA SER A 27 -22.30 1.64 14.75
C SER A 27 -23.69 2.14 15.08
N GLN A 28 -23.77 3.17 15.94
CA GLN A 28 -25.01 3.88 16.26
C GLN A 28 -25.28 5.04 15.30
N GLY A 29 -24.41 5.29 14.33
CA GLY A 29 -24.48 6.39 13.37
C GLY A 29 -24.32 5.95 11.92
N ALA A 30 -24.53 6.88 11.00
CA ALA A 30 -24.21 6.67 9.59
C ALA A 30 -22.71 6.36 9.46
N ALA A 31 -22.37 5.34 8.67
CA ALA A 31 -20.98 5.06 8.35
C ALA A 31 -20.37 6.34 7.75
N ASN A 32 -19.27 6.83 8.35
CA ASN A 32 -18.44 7.86 7.73
C ASN A 32 -17.78 7.24 6.50
N GLN A 33 -18.49 7.26 5.38
CA GLN A 33 -17.89 6.94 4.09
C GLN A 33 -17.04 8.14 3.69
N LEU A 34 -15.81 7.88 3.28
CA LEU A 34 -15.05 8.85 2.52
C LEU A 34 -15.84 9.10 1.24
N THR A 35 -16.57 10.23 1.19
CA THR A 35 -17.37 10.62 0.02
C THR A 35 -16.53 11.49 -0.89
N GLY A 36 -16.82 11.45 -2.20
CA GLY A 36 -16.10 12.24 -3.19
C GLY A 36 -14.90 11.51 -3.75
N GLU A 37 -15.03 10.19 -4.03
CA GLU A 37 -14.01 9.44 -4.75
C GLU A 37 -13.65 10.18 -6.05
N SER A 38 -12.38 10.62 -6.14
CA SER A 38 -11.87 11.35 -7.30
C SER A 38 -11.17 10.41 -8.28
N ASP A 39 -10.61 9.30 -7.76
CA ASP A 39 -9.73 8.43 -8.52
C ASP A 39 -9.96 6.98 -8.16
N THR A 40 -9.63 6.07 -9.09
CA THR A 40 -9.65 4.63 -8.85
C THR A 40 -8.30 4.01 -9.18
N ILE A 41 -7.81 3.16 -8.28
CA ILE A 41 -6.69 2.26 -8.56
C ILE A 41 -7.26 0.84 -8.60
N THR A 42 -7.18 0.21 -9.75
CA THR A 42 -7.51 -1.21 -9.90
C THR A 42 -6.24 -2.03 -9.76
N VAL A 43 -6.24 -3.01 -8.85
CA VAL A 43 -5.17 -3.98 -8.71
C VAL A 43 -5.59 -5.30 -9.35
N ARG A 44 -4.67 -5.91 -10.06
CA ARG A 44 -4.77 -7.25 -10.65
C ARG A 44 -3.48 -8.00 -10.39
N ASP A 45 -3.46 -9.29 -10.68
CA ASP A 45 -2.27 -10.08 -10.46
C ASP A 45 -1.05 -9.43 -11.16
N TYR A 46 -0.17 -8.88 -10.32
CA TYR A 46 1.09 -8.18 -10.59
C TYR A 46 0.98 -6.82 -11.30
N ALA A 47 -0.20 -6.19 -11.30
CA ALA A 47 -0.39 -4.89 -11.97
C ALA A 47 -1.24 -3.89 -11.18
N PHE A 48 -0.90 -2.62 -11.33
CA PHE A 48 -1.69 -1.46 -10.91
C PHE A 48 -2.19 -0.70 -12.14
N THR A 49 -3.47 -0.32 -12.14
CA THR A 49 -4.06 0.54 -13.17
C THR A 49 -4.74 1.73 -12.51
N GLN A 50 -4.36 2.94 -12.88
CA GLN A 50 -4.98 4.19 -12.43
C GLN A 50 -6.05 4.62 -13.43
N SER A 51 -7.20 5.10 -12.94
CA SER A 51 -8.28 5.64 -13.80
C SER A 51 -7.87 6.90 -14.55
N SER A 52 -7.01 7.71 -13.92
CA SER A 52 -6.45 8.96 -14.44
C SER A 52 -5.08 9.24 -13.82
N PRO A 53 -4.24 10.08 -14.44
CA PRO A 53 -3.03 10.57 -13.81
C PRO A 53 -3.38 11.36 -12.54
N LEU A 54 -2.74 11.04 -11.42
CA LEU A 54 -2.91 11.77 -10.17
C LEU A 54 -2.22 13.14 -10.26
N THR A 55 -2.91 14.18 -9.76
CA THR A 55 -2.45 15.58 -9.76
C THR A 55 -2.11 16.04 -8.34
N PRO A 56 -1.44 17.20 -8.16
CA PRO A 56 -1.28 17.77 -6.82
C PRO A 56 -2.64 18.11 -6.20
N GLY A 57 -2.82 17.82 -4.90
CA GLY A 57 -4.03 18.11 -4.15
C GLY A 57 -4.52 16.95 -3.30
N HIS A 58 -5.72 17.13 -2.76
CA HIS A 58 -6.41 16.11 -1.98
C HIS A 58 -7.12 15.12 -2.90
N HIS A 59 -6.89 13.83 -2.68
CA HIS A 59 -7.50 12.72 -3.41
C HIS A 59 -8.18 11.75 -2.45
N VAL A 60 -9.36 11.30 -2.82
CA VAL A 60 -10.05 10.16 -2.21
C VAL A 60 -10.02 9.02 -3.24
N ILE A 61 -9.20 8.02 -2.98
CA ILE A 61 -8.83 7.00 -3.95
C ILE A 61 -9.53 5.68 -3.59
N LEU A 62 -10.39 5.19 -4.49
CA LEU A 62 -10.98 3.87 -4.41
C LEU A 62 -10.00 2.83 -4.96
N VAL A 63 -9.68 1.81 -4.16
CA VAL A 63 -8.93 0.63 -4.61
C VAL A 63 -9.88 -0.52 -4.82
N LYS A 64 -9.79 -1.18 -5.99
CA LYS A 64 -10.55 -2.38 -6.33
C LYS A 64 -9.60 -3.53 -6.62
N ASN A 65 -9.84 -4.68 -6.03
CA ASN A 65 -9.08 -5.88 -6.37
C ASN A 65 -9.87 -6.73 -7.37
N ASP A 66 -9.46 -6.62 -8.64
CA ASP A 66 -9.95 -7.45 -9.76
C ASP A 66 -9.00 -8.64 -10.05
N GLY A 67 -8.06 -8.93 -9.15
CA GLY A 67 -7.13 -10.04 -9.24
C GLY A 67 -7.70 -11.35 -8.71
N THR A 68 -6.89 -12.40 -8.73
CA THR A 68 -7.26 -13.75 -8.27
C THR A 68 -6.75 -14.06 -6.87
N GLN A 69 -5.94 -13.20 -6.29
CA GLN A 69 -5.39 -13.31 -4.94
C GLN A 69 -5.43 -11.96 -4.21
N ALA A 70 -5.09 -11.98 -2.92
CA ALA A 70 -5.05 -10.76 -2.14
C ALA A 70 -3.95 -9.80 -2.62
N HIS A 71 -4.27 -8.52 -2.69
CA HIS A 71 -3.33 -7.45 -3.07
C HIS A 71 -3.40 -6.29 -2.09
N GLU A 72 -2.35 -5.50 -2.07
CA GLU A 72 -2.28 -4.24 -1.34
C GLU A 72 -1.82 -3.10 -2.25
N VAL A 73 -2.11 -1.88 -1.85
CA VAL A 73 -1.56 -0.67 -2.45
C VAL A 73 -0.76 0.05 -1.38
N VAL A 74 0.55 0.09 -1.53
CA VAL A 74 1.41 0.96 -0.73
C VAL A 74 1.81 2.13 -1.60
N LEU A 75 1.29 3.33 -1.28
CA LEU A 75 1.63 4.58 -1.95
C LEU A 75 2.86 5.18 -1.28
N VAL A 76 3.90 5.41 -2.07
CA VAL A 76 5.22 5.84 -1.61
C VAL A 76 5.60 7.14 -2.28
N LYS A 77 6.07 8.12 -1.52
CA LYS A 77 6.76 9.29 -2.07
C LYS A 77 8.24 8.98 -2.19
N LEU A 78 8.79 9.19 -3.40
CA LEU A 78 10.17 8.89 -3.73
C LEU A 78 11.01 10.16 -3.77
N PRO A 79 12.22 10.16 -3.20
CA PRO A 79 13.20 11.21 -3.44
C PRO A 79 13.59 11.29 -4.92
N PRO A 80 14.05 12.45 -5.40
CA PRO A 80 14.52 12.58 -6.78
C PRO A 80 15.58 11.52 -7.12
N GLY A 81 15.40 10.86 -8.27
CA GLY A 81 16.35 9.86 -8.79
C GLY A 81 16.26 8.46 -8.13
N VAL A 82 15.35 8.26 -7.19
CA VAL A 82 15.10 6.95 -6.55
C VAL A 82 14.05 6.18 -7.35
N ALA A 83 14.32 4.93 -7.69
CA ALA A 83 13.35 4.05 -8.33
C ALA A 83 12.52 3.29 -7.30
N ILE A 84 11.23 3.04 -7.59
CA ILE A 84 10.37 2.22 -6.73
C ILE A 84 10.93 0.82 -6.50
N ALA A 85 11.64 0.27 -7.48
CA ALA A 85 12.32 -1.02 -7.37
C ALA A 85 13.40 -1.07 -6.27
N ASP A 86 13.98 0.08 -5.93
CA ASP A 86 14.99 0.14 -4.85
C ASP A 86 14.35 -0.05 -3.47
N LEU A 87 13.07 0.36 -3.32
CA LEU A 87 12.30 0.06 -2.11
C LEU A 87 12.01 -1.43 -1.97
N GLY A 88 11.67 -2.12 -3.06
CA GLY A 88 11.52 -3.57 -3.07
C GLY A 88 12.80 -4.28 -2.65
N LYS A 89 13.93 -3.95 -3.26
CA LYS A 89 15.24 -4.52 -2.91
C LYS A 89 15.67 -4.21 -1.47
N TRP A 90 15.31 -3.03 -0.96
CA TRP A 90 15.54 -2.68 0.43
C TRP A 90 14.71 -3.57 1.37
N ALA A 91 13.45 -3.82 1.03
CA ALA A 91 12.54 -4.63 1.84
C ALA A 91 13.04 -6.07 2.03
N ASP A 92 13.76 -6.65 1.07
CA ASP A 92 14.37 -7.97 1.22
C ASP A 92 15.45 -8.02 2.32
N LYS A 93 16.11 -6.92 2.58
CA LYS A 93 17.24 -6.84 3.51
C LYS A 93 16.90 -6.08 4.79
N MET A 94 15.96 -5.15 4.72
CA MET A 94 15.55 -4.23 5.79
C MET A 94 16.74 -3.58 6.51
N LYS A 95 17.80 -3.28 5.76
CA LYS A 95 19.05 -2.72 6.29
C LYS A 95 19.18 -1.24 5.93
N GLY A 96 19.36 -0.40 6.95
CA GLY A 96 19.41 1.06 6.79
C GLY A 96 18.03 1.68 6.61
N ALA A 97 17.99 2.98 6.31
CA ALA A 97 16.75 3.70 6.06
C ALA A 97 16.11 3.26 4.73
N PRO A 98 14.77 3.19 4.63
CA PRO A 98 14.10 2.91 3.36
C PRO A 98 14.37 4.04 2.35
N PRO A 99 14.53 3.71 1.06
CA PRO A 99 14.80 4.71 0.03
C PRO A 99 13.59 5.57 -0.34
N GLY A 100 12.41 5.25 0.16
CA GLY A 100 11.18 6.01 0.00
C GLY A 100 10.30 5.88 1.24
N LEU A 101 9.36 6.79 1.43
CA LEU A 101 8.48 6.79 2.59
C LEU A 101 7.06 6.40 2.18
N PRO A 102 6.58 5.19 2.59
CA PRO A 102 5.16 4.87 2.53
C PRO A 102 4.36 5.87 3.38
N PHE A 103 3.27 6.41 2.84
CA PHE A 103 2.47 7.38 3.59
C PHE A 103 0.95 7.19 3.45
N ALA A 104 0.49 6.40 2.49
CA ALA A 104 -0.91 6.09 2.29
C ALA A 104 -1.09 4.75 1.59
N GLY A 105 -2.32 4.26 1.53
CA GLY A 105 -2.66 3.03 0.83
C GLY A 105 -3.68 2.18 1.54
N VAL A 106 -3.84 0.95 1.07
CA VAL A 106 -4.69 -0.08 1.67
C VAL A 106 -3.92 -1.38 1.76
N THR A 107 -4.13 -2.12 2.84
CA THR A 107 -3.51 -3.43 3.04
C THR A 107 -4.49 -4.55 2.73
N SER A 108 -3.98 -5.65 2.20
CA SER A 108 -4.67 -6.94 2.05
C SER A 108 -6.15 -6.87 1.68
N LEU A 109 -6.44 -6.47 0.45
CA LEU A 109 -7.76 -6.61 -0.14
C LEU A 109 -7.89 -8.00 -0.79
N ASP A 110 -8.90 -8.76 -0.38
CA ASP A 110 -9.25 -10.02 -1.01
C ASP A 110 -9.79 -9.82 -2.43
N PRO A 111 -9.79 -10.86 -3.30
CA PRO A 111 -10.41 -10.81 -4.61
C PRO A 111 -11.86 -10.30 -4.56
N GLY A 112 -12.19 -9.32 -5.41
CA GLY A 112 -13.50 -8.67 -5.47
C GLY A 112 -13.76 -7.63 -4.36
N ALA A 113 -12.86 -7.49 -3.39
CA ALA A 113 -12.98 -6.48 -2.35
C ALA A 113 -12.56 -5.09 -2.84
N SER A 114 -13.04 -4.06 -2.15
CA SER A 114 -12.63 -2.67 -2.37
C SER A 114 -12.48 -1.92 -1.04
N ALA A 115 -11.62 -0.93 -1.03
CA ALA A 115 -11.45 -0.02 0.09
C ALA A 115 -11.04 1.36 -0.42
N THR A 116 -11.23 2.39 0.39
CA THR A 116 -10.92 3.78 0.05
C THR A 116 -9.89 4.33 1.02
N PHE A 117 -8.94 5.10 0.50
CA PHE A 117 -8.03 5.90 1.33
C PHE A 117 -7.94 7.33 0.80
N ALA A 118 -7.56 8.26 1.66
CA ALA A 118 -7.30 9.64 1.30
C ALA A 118 -5.79 9.92 1.29
N ALA A 119 -5.35 10.77 0.36
CA ALA A 119 -3.96 11.21 0.27
C ALA A 119 -3.86 12.65 -0.23
N ASP A 120 -3.01 13.46 0.42
CA ASP A 120 -2.66 14.79 -0.03
C ASP A 120 -1.35 14.71 -0.83
N LEU A 121 -1.46 14.87 -2.15
CA LEU A 121 -0.33 14.76 -3.07
C LEU A 121 0.31 16.13 -3.32
N THR A 122 1.62 16.17 -3.26
CA THR A 122 2.41 17.34 -3.65
C THR A 122 3.22 17.00 -4.92
N PRO A 123 3.67 17.98 -5.71
CA PRO A 123 4.54 17.69 -6.84
C PRO A 123 5.73 16.79 -6.46
N GLY A 124 6.04 15.81 -7.30
CA GLY A 124 7.15 14.88 -7.06
C GLY A 124 6.97 13.51 -7.70
N GLU A 125 7.94 12.62 -7.40
CA GLU A 125 7.92 11.23 -7.84
C GLU A 125 7.21 10.35 -6.81
N TYR A 126 6.40 9.43 -7.30
CA TYR A 126 5.62 8.50 -6.48
C TYR A 126 5.69 7.08 -7.03
N GLY A 127 5.42 6.12 -6.18
CA GLY A 127 5.31 4.73 -6.59
C GLY A 127 4.17 4.01 -5.87
N LEU A 128 3.66 2.98 -6.53
CA LEU A 128 2.79 1.96 -5.94
C LEU A 128 3.56 0.65 -5.92
N ILE A 129 3.45 -0.10 -4.83
CA ILE A 129 4.10 -1.40 -4.67
C ILE A 129 3.24 -2.32 -3.81
N CYS A 130 3.30 -3.64 -4.08
CA CYS A 130 2.67 -4.69 -3.29
C CYS A 130 3.73 -5.62 -2.71
N PHE A 131 3.78 -5.75 -1.38
CA PHE A 131 4.70 -6.64 -0.67
C PHE A 131 4.07 -7.97 -0.27
N LEU A 132 2.76 -8.17 -0.51
CA LEU A 132 2.10 -9.43 -0.16
C LEU A 132 2.76 -10.60 -0.87
N PRO A 133 2.84 -11.76 -0.19
CA PRO A 133 3.41 -12.97 -0.79
C PRO A 133 2.46 -13.55 -1.84
N ASP A 134 3.03 -13.99 -2.95
CA ASP A 134 2.33 -14.72 -3.99
C ASP A 134 1.89 -16.10 -3.51
N MET A 135 0.66 -16.49 -3.83
CA MET A 135 0.09 -17.77 -3.39
C MET A 135 0.78 -19.00 -4.01
N LYS A 136 1.51 -18.85 -5.12
CA LYS A 136 2.15 -19.97 -5.83
C LYS A 136 3.55 -20.24 -5.32
N ASP A 137 4.35 -19.20 -5.06
CA ASP A 137 5.77 -19.36 -4.72
C ASP A 137 6.20 -18.64 -3.42
N GLY A 138 5.28 -17.91 -2.79
CA GLY A 138 5.51 -17.20 -1.53
C GLY A 138 6.41 -15.97 -1.63
N LYS A 139 6.85 -15.61 -2.84
CA LYS A 139 7.66 -14.39 -3.02
C LYS A 139 6.78 -13.15 -3.04
N PRO A 140 7.28 -12.00 -2.60
CA PRO A 140 6.52 -10.76 -2.65
C PRO A 140 6.09 -10.41 -4.09
N HIS A 141 4.85 -9.92 -4.28
CA HIS A 141 4.31 -9.57 -5.60
C HIS A 141 5.16 -8.57 -6.37
N TRP A 142 5.89 -7.67 -5.67
CA TRP A 142 6.80 -6.75 -6.35
C TRP A 142 7.90 -7.48 -7.13
N THR A 143 8.33 -8.70 -6.71
CA THR A 143 9.31 -9.50 -7.45
C THR A 143 8.75 -10.06 -8.75
N HIS A 144 7.42 -10.14 -8.87
CA HIS A 144 6.68 -10.49 -10.09
C HIS A 144 6.29 -9.25 -10.92
N GLY A 145 6.82 -8.07 -10.56
CA GLY A 145 6.59 -6.83 -11.29
C GLY A 145 5.45 -5.95 -10.76
N MET A 146 4.81 -6.32 -9.62
CA MET A 146 3.72 -5.53 -9.06
C MET A 146 4.23 -4.25 -8.38
N MET A 147 4.72 -3.35 -9.21
CA MET A 147 5.17 -2.00 -8.85
C MET A 147 5.03 -1.07 -10.04
N THR A 148 4.77 0.19 -9.79
CA THR A 148 4.72 1.25 -10.83
C THR A 148 5.23 2.54 -10.25
N GLN A 149 5.81 3.40 -11.10
CA GLN A 149 6.28 4.74 -10.73
C GLN A 149 5.62 5.77 -11.63
N PHE A 150 5.25 6.90 -11.06
CA PHE A 150 4.61 7.99 -11.77
C PHE A 150 5.00 9.34 -11.16
N LYS A 151 4.78 10.40 -11.92
CA LYS A 151 5.05 11.77 -11.50
C LYS A 151 3.74 12.49 -11.23
N VAL A 152 3.70 13.26 -10.13
CA VAL A 152 2.67 14.22 -9.78
C VAL A 152 3.23 15.62 -10.01
N GLY A 153 2.53 16.46 -10.77
CA GLY A 153 3.01 17.83 -11.02
C GLY A 153 2.65 18.39 -12.34
#